data_f71a23143c31b297cb54173a839da493
#
_entry.id   f71a23143c31b297cb54173a839da493
#
_cell.length_a   1.000
_cell.length_b   1.000
_cell.length_c   1.000
_cell.angle_alpha   90.00
_cell.angle_beta   90.00
_cell.angle_gamma   90.00
#
_symmetry.space_group_name_H-M   'P 1'
#
loop_
_entity.id
_entity.type
_entity.pdbx_description
1 polymer ?
#
loop_
_entity_poly.entity_id
_entity_poly.type
_entity_poly.pdbx_seq_one_letter_code
_entity_poly.pdbx_strand_id
1 'polypeptide(L)'
;MSVIVSRALPDVRDGLKPVHRRILYAMYKGGYDWSKQFRKSARIVGDVIGKYHPHGDQSVYDALVRMVQDFSMSLPLIQGQGNFGSIDGDPAAAMRYTETRLSKVSQYLIDDIEKNTITFKSNYDETEKEPSVLPAQFPNLLVNGAGGIAVGMATSIPPHNLGEIIDGTLALIDNKDIKIKELMKHIPGPDFPTGGVIIGKDIIKQGYNNGRGSFKIRGEISIEQQKNGRERLVITSIPYQVNKSVLNERIAQLVREKKIEGIRDIRDESNREGIRVAIDLRNGVEPETIKRQLYKNTQIESSFGFNTLAIVEGKPQTCTLKDFLSNFLTFREDVVIKKTKFDLQKAEERAHILLSLIHI
;
A
#
# COMPACT_ATOMS: atom_id res chain seq x y z
N MET A 1 22.66 11.82 -7.63
CA MET A 1 21.27 12.19 -7.31
C MET A 1 20.21 11.39 -8.07
N SER A 2 20.33 11.17 -9.39
CA SER A 2 19.29 10.46 -10.18
C SER A 2 19.03 9.02 -9.70
N VAL A 3 20.06 8.25 -9.36
CA VAL A 3 19.92 6.83 -8.96
C VAL A 3 19.23 6.68 -7.59
N ILE A 4 19.45 7.60 -6.65
CA ILE A 4 18.88 7.54 -5.30
C ILE A 4 17.39 7.93 -5.33
N VAL A 5 17.06 8.95 -6.09
CA VAL A 5 15.68 9.43 -6.28
C VAL A 5 14.84 8.36 -6.95
N SER A 6 15.36 7.73 -8.00
CA SER A 6 14.64 6.67 -8.73
C SER A 6 14.49 5.35 -7.96
N ARG A 7 15.23 5.13 -6.86
CA ARG A 7 15.17 3.89 -6.08
C ARG A 7 14.15 3.94 -4.95
N ALA A 8 14.09 5.05 -4.23
CA ALA A 8 13.38 5.15 -2.96
C ALA A 8 12.00 5.82 -3.05
N LEU A 9 11.77 6.66 -4.07
CA LEU A 9 10.54 7.42 -4.22
C LEU A 9 9.59 6.75 -5.24
N PRO A 10 8.27 6.78 -4.98
CA PRO A 10 7.28 6.30 -5.93
C PRO A 10 7.06 7.30 -7.06
N ASP A 11 6.72 6.81 -8.25
CA ASP A 11 6.21 7.64 -9.35
C ASP A 11 4.73 8.01 -9.10
N VAL A 12 4.36 9.26 -9.30
CA VAL A 12 2.99 9.75 -9.04
C VAL A 12 1.95 9.05 -9.92
N ARG A 13 2.33 8.57 -11.11
CA ARG A 13 1.45 8.02 -12.13
C ARG A 13 0.95 6.61 -11.80
N ASP A 14 1.85 5.71 -11.34
CA ASP A 14 1.52 4.32 -11.01
C ASP A 14 1.69 3.98 -9.53
N GLY A 15 2.25 4.89 -8.73
CA GLY A 15 2.46 4.70 -7.30
C GLY A 15 3.55 3.69 -6.94
N LEU A 16 4.40 3.31 -7.89
CA LEU A 16 5.37 2.24 -7.71
C LEU A 16 6.81 2.76 -7.66
N LYS A 17 7.61 2.11 -6.84
CA LYS A 17 9.07 2.20 -6.94
C LYS A 17 9.55 1.27 -8.07
N PRO A 18 10.75 1.49 -8.63
CA PRO A 18 11.28 0.65 -9.70
C PRO A 18 11.27 -0.84 -9.40
N VAL A 19 11.63 -1.26 -8.19
CA VAL A 19 11.64 -2.69 -7.81
C VAL A 19 10.24 -3.31 -7.88
N HIS A 20 9.20 -2.61 -7.38
CA HIS A 20 7.83 -3.10 -7.43
C HIS A 20 7.32 -3.21 -8.86
N ARG A 21 7.59 -2.19 -9.69
CA ARG A 21 7.22 -2.17 -11.12
C ARG A 21 7.88 -3.31 -11.89
N ARG A 22 9.16 -3.57 -11.63
CA ARG A 22 9.93 -4.67 -12.25
C ARG A 22 9.40 -6.03 -11.85
N ILE A 23 9.02 -6.22 -10.58
CA ILE A 23 8.41 -7.47 -10.10
C ILE A 23 7.08 -7.71 -10.84
N LEU A 24 6.17 -6.74 -10.84
CA LEU A 24 4.87 -6.87 -11.49
C LEU A 24 5.01 -7.11 -13.01
N TYR A 25 5.94 -6.40 -13.66
CA TYR A 25 6.21 -6.57 -15.07
C TYR A 25 6.83 -7.94 -15.40
N ALA A 26 7.78 -8.42 -14.60
CA ALA A 26 8.36 -9.75 -14.78
C ALA A 26 7.30 -10.85 -14.61
N MET A 27 6.41 -10.71 -13.63
CA MET A 27 5.30 -11.64 -13.42
C MET A 27 4.32 -11.62 -14.60
N TYR A 28 4.02 -10.44 -15.16
CA TYR A 28 3.17 -10.30 -16.35
C TYR A 28 3.83 -10.97 -17.57
N LYS A 29 5.08 -10.68 -17.87
CA LYS A 29 5.81 -11.29 -18.99
C LYS A 29 5.96 -12.81 -18.83
N GLY A 30 6.08 -13.28 -17.58
CA GLY A 30 6.10 -14.72 -17.27
C GLY A 30 4.73 -15.41 -17.36
N GLY A 31 3.64 -14.65 -17.56
CA GLY A 31 2.27 -15.17 -17.61
C GLY A 31 1.77 -15.67 -16.25
N TYR A 32 2.25 -15.08 -15.14
CA TYR A 32 1.88 -15.47 -13.78
C TYR A 32 0.67 -14.66 -13.28
N ASP A 33 -0.38 -14.59 -14.08
CA ASP A 33 -1.60 -13.86 -13.77
C ASP A 33 -2.48 -14.57 -12.72
N TRP A 34 -3.49 -13.86 -12.21
CA TRP A 34 -4.39 -14.32 -11.15
C TRP A 34 -5.20 -15.58 -11.53
N SER A 35 -5.39 -15.87 -12.81
CA SER A 35 -6.14 -17.03 -13.31
C SER A 35 -5.27 -18.28 -13.45
N LYS A 36 -3.95 -18.16 -13.33
CA LYS A 36 -2.97 -19.23 -13.49
C LYS A 36 -2.54 -19.82 -12.15
N GLN A 37 -1.81 -20.92 -12.21
CA GLN A 37 -1.26 -21.56 -11.02
C GLN A 37 -0.20 -20.68 -10.35
N PHE A 38 -0.08 -20.81 -9.03
CA PHE A 38 1.00 -20.22 -8.27
C PHE A 38 2.37 -20.71 -8.76
N ARG A 39 3.38 -19.86 -8.63
CA ARG A 39 4.77 -20.17 -8.98
C ARG A 39 5.67 -19.90 -7.78
N LYS A 40 6.74 -20.66 -7.64
CA LYS A 40 7.73 -20.44 -6.58
C LYS A 40 8.25 -19.01 -6.62
N SER A 41 8.26 -18.33 -5.47
CA SER A 41 8.74 -16.97 -5.35
C SER A 41 10.19 -16.83 -5.81
N ALA A 42 11.01 -17.85 -5.57
CA ALA A 42 12.41 -17.90 -6.01
C ALA A 42 12.54 -17.77 -7.54
N ARG A 43 11.61 -18.33 -8.33
CA ARG A 43 11.63 -18.19 -9.78
C ARG A 43 11.37 -16.75 -10.20
N ILE A 44 10.37 -16.10 -9.60
CA ILE A 44 10.03 -14.71 -9.89
C ILE A 44 11.18 -13.78 -9.52
N VAL A 45 11.76 -13.97 -8.34
CA VAL A 45 12.94 -13.22 -7.89
C VAL A 45 14.12 -13.41 -8.87
N GLY A 46 14.38 -14.64 -9.32
CA GLY A 46 15.40 -14.94 -10.32
C GLY A 46 15.15 -14.23 -11.66
N ASP A 47 13.93 -14.26 -12.17
CA ASP A 47 13.55 -13.55 -13.42
C ASP A 47 13.75 -12.04 -13.29
N VAL A 48 13.42 -11.46 -12.13
CA VAL A 48 13.57 -10.00 -11.87
C VAL A 48 15.04 -9.62 -11.83
N ILE A 49 15.87 -10.35 -11.10
CA ILE A 49 17.29 -10.05 -10.96
C ILE A 49 18.01 -10.25 -12.29
N GLY A 50 17.75 -11.35 -12.95
CA GLY A 50 18.42 -11.69 -14.19
C GLY A 50 18.12 -10.75 -15.35
N LYS A 51 16.90 -10.17 -15.38
CA LYS A 51 16.46 -9.36 -16.53
C LYS A 51 16.36 -7.86 -16.26
N TYR A 52 16.01 -7.43 -15.04
CA TYR A 52 15.62 -6.04 -14.82
C TYR A 52 16.30 -5.37 -13.61
N HIS A 53 16.67 -6.10 -12.56
CA HIS A 53 17.08 -5.51 -11.29
C HIS A 53 18.36 -6.15 -10.72
N PRO A 54 19.56 -5.72 -11.14
CA PRO A 54 20.84 -6.33 -10.79
C PRO A 54 21.26 -5.98 -9.34
N HIS A 55 20.44 -6.39 -8.35
CA HIS A 55 20.67 -6.19 -6.92
C HIS A 55 20.45 -7.50 -6.17
N GLY A 56 20.70 -7.51 -4.84
CA GLY A 56 20.56 -8.72 -4.01
C GLY A 56 19.14 -9.28 -4.03
N ASP A 57 19.04 -10.60 -4.09
CA ASP A 57 17.80 -11.38 -4.15
C ASP A 57 16.88 -11.12 -2.96
N GLN A 58 17.46 -10.99 -1.76
CA GLN A 58 16.67 -10.72 -0.56
C GLN A 58 15.90 -9.41 -0.66
N SER A 59 16.48 -8.35 -1.22
CA SER A 59 15.82 -7.06 -1.36
C SER A 59 14.62 -7.11 -2.32
N VAL A 60 14.72 -7.92 -3.38
CA VAL A 60 13.62 -8.16 -4.33
C VAL A 60 12.54 -9.02 -3.68
N TYR A 61 12.95 -10.06 -2.93
CA TYR A 61 12.02 -10.91 -2.21
C TYR A 61 11.25 -10.14 -1.13
N ASP A 62 11.91 -9.30 -0.33
CA ASP A 62 11.25 -8.47 0.69
C ASP A 62 10.21 -7.50 0.07
N ALA A 63 10.53 -6.93 -1.09
CA ALA A 63 9.58 -6.09 -1.82
C ALA A 63 8.37 -6.91 -2.33
N LEU A 64 8.60 -8.12 -2.82
CA LEU A 64 7.55 -9.05 -3.23
C LEU A 64 6.68 -9.44 -2.04
N VAL A 65 7.27 -9.84 -0.92
CA VAL A 65 6.57 -10.20 0.33
C VAL A 65 5.64 -9.08 0.77
N ARG A 66 6.12 -7.84 0.78
CA ARG A 66 5.31 -6.69 1.16
C ARG A 66 4.08 -6.50 0.28
N MET A 67 4.17 -6.81 -1.02
CA MET A 67 3.03 -6.72 -1.95
C MET A 67 2.00 -7.86 -1.78
N VAL A 68 2.32 -8.90 -0.99
CA VAL A 68 1.42 -9.99 -0.62
C VAL A 68 0.67 -9.71 0.68
N GLN A 69 1.28 -8.94 1.60
CA GLN A 69 0.79 -8.76 2.97
C GLN A 69 -0.42 -7.83 3.01
N ASP A 70 -1.56 -8.32 3.49
CA ASP A 70 -2.81 -7.57 3.67
C ASP A 70 -2.75 -6.55 4.82
N PHE A 71 -1.86 -6.74 5.80
CA PHE A 71 -1.59 -5.76 6.85
C PHE A 71 -0.58 -4.66 6.43
N SER A 72 0.05 -4.80 5.26
CA SER A 72 0.99 -3.82 4.71
C SER A 72 0.40 -2.99 3.58
N MET A 73 -0.55 -3.53 2.82
CA MET A 73 -1.19 -2.88 1.67
C MET A 73 -2.71 -2.97 1.78
N SER A 74 -3.40 -1.87 1.48
CA SER A 74 -4.87 -1.85 1.43
C SER A 74 -5.41 -2.72 0.29
N LEU A 75 -4.69 -2.75 -0.84
CA LEU A 75 -4.94 -3.65 -1.98
C LEU A 75 -3.67 -4.41 -2.32
N PRO A 76 -3.47 -5.63 -1.80
CA PRO A 76 -2.33 -6.46 -2.14
C PRO A 76 -2.24 -6.71 -3.65
N LEU A 77 -1.08 -6.42 -4.24
CA LEU A 77 -0.86 -6.53 -5.68
C LEU A 77 -0.45 -7.95 -6.11
N ILE A 78 -0.06 -8.77 -5.16
CA ILE A 78 0.37 -10.15 -5.37
C ILE A 78 -0.43 -11.06 -4.44
N GLN A 79 -0.88 -12.19 -4.97
CA GLN A 79 -1.43 -13.28 -4.17
C GLN A 79 -0.33 -14.25 -3.80
N GLY A 80 -0.29 -14.65 -2.53
CA GLY A 80 0.67 -15.59 -1.99
C GLY A 80 0.06 -16.87 -1.46
N GLN A 81 0.83 -17.95 -1.52
CA GLN A 81 0.54 -19.22 -0.87
C GLN A 81 1.77 -19.63 -0.04
N GLY A 82 1.56 -19.89 1.25
CA GLY A 82 2.62 -20.14 2.21
C GLY A 82 2.71 -19.06 3.28
N ASN A 83 3.83 -19.00 4.00
CA ASN A 83 4.05 -18.02 5.06
C ASN A 83 4.78 -16.79 4.51
N PHE A 84 4.07 -15.66 4.48
CA PHE A 84 4.60 -14.34 4.09
C PHE A 84 4.78 -13.40 5.30
N GLY A 85 4.99 -13.96 6.48
CA GLY A 85 5.11 -13.18 7.70
C GLY A 85 3.77 -12.90 8.35
N SER A 86 3.81 -12.25 9.50
CA SER A 86 2.62 -11.92 10.28
C SER A 86 2.72 -10.51 10.88
N ILE A 87 1.58 -10.02 11.40
CA ILE A 87 1.50 -8.78 12.15
C ILE A 87 2.26 -8.85 13.50
N ASP A 88 2.62 -10.06 13.93
CA ASP A 88 3.48 -10.33 15.10
C ASP A 88 4.96 -10.09 14.81
N GLY A 89 5.31 -9.80 13.54
CA GLY A 89 6.68 -9.57 13.14
C GLY A 89 7.44 -10.85 12.77
N ASP A 90 6.75 -11.98 12.64
CA ASP A 90 7.37 -13.18 12.11
C ASP A 90 7.85 -12.94 10.68
N PRO A 91 9.07 -13.36 10.34
CA PRO A 91 9.59 -13.22 8.99
C PRO A 91 8.85 -14.14 8.01
N ALA A 92 8.83 -13.76 6.74
CA ALA A 92 8.38 -14.65 5.69
C ALA A 92 9.29 -15.87 5.59
N ALA A 93 8.73 -17.02 5.22
CA ALA A 93 9.52 -18.21 4.90
C ALA A 93 10.43 -17.92 3.69
N ALA A 94 11.53 -18.69 3.57
CA ALA A 94 12.43 -18.54 2.45
C ALA A 94 11.72 -18.70 1.10
N MET A 95 12.15 -17.94 0.08
CA MET A 95 11.48 -17.83 -1.24
C MET A 95 11.33 -19.17 -1.98
N ARG A 96 12.08 -20.19 -1.61
CA ARG A 96 11.94 -21.56 -2.15
C ARG A 96 10.69 -22.28 -1.66
N TYR A 97 10.12 -21.87 -0.52
CA TYR A 97 8.91 -22.46 0.06
C TYR A 97 7.63 -21.72 -0.29
N THR A 98 7.71 -20.40 -0.49
CA THR A 98 6.54 -19.58 -0.82
C THR A 98 6.24 -19.60 -2.32
N GLU A 99 4.96 -19.41 -2.66
CA GLU A 99 4.48 -19.35 -4.03
C GLU A 99 3.63 -18.11 -4.25
N THR A 100 3.72 -17.52 -5.43
CA THR A 100 3.03 -16.27 -5.73
C THR A 100 2.48 -16.25 -7.16
N ARG A 101 1.49 -15.37 -7.36
CA ARG A 101 0.95 -14.95 -8.67
C ARG A 101 0.42 -13.52 -8.56
N LEU A 102 0.21 -12.85 -9.68
CA LEU A 102 -0.44 -11.53 -9.65
C LEU A 102 -1.83 -11.63 -9.02
N SER A 103 -2.23 -10.61 -8.26
CA SER A 103 -3.62 -10.47 -7.84
C SER A 103 -4.48 -9.94 -8.99
N LYS A 104 -5.79 -10.12 -8.92
CA LYS A 104 -6.71 -9.58 -9.94
C LYS A 104 -6.62 -8.05 -10.05
N VAL A 105 -6.38 -7.35 -8.94
CA VAL A 105 -6.27 -5.89 -8.94
C VAL A 105 -5.03 -5.40 -9.68
N SER A 106 -3.94 -6.18 -9.72
CA SER A 106 -2.73 -5.82 -10.48
C SER A 106 -2.96 -5.76 -11.97
N GLN A 107 -3.98 -6.45 -12.48
CA GLN A 107 -4.36 -6.36 -13.88
C GLN A 107 -4.72 -4.91 -14.25
N TYR A 108 -5.41 -4.18 -13.38
CA TYR A 108 -5.74 -2.77 -13.61
C TYR A 108 -4.53 -1.81 -13.58
N LEU A 109 -3.37 -2.28 -13.14
CA LEU A 109 -2.11 -1.52 -13.27
C LEU A 109 -1.39 -1.82 -14.59
N ILE A 110 -1.61 -2.98 -15.20
CA ILE A 110 -0.83 -3.52 -16.32
C ILE A 110 -1.59 -3.53 -17.63
N ASP A 111 -2.93 -3.60 -17.59
CA ASP A 111 -3.77 -3.65 -18.79
C ASP A 111 -3.41 -2.56 -19.80
N ASP A 112 -3.49 -2.92 -21.06
CA ASP A 112 -3.15 -2.05 -22.20
C ASP A 112 -1.66 -1.72 -22.36
N ILE A 113 -0.75 -2.36 -21.62
CA ILE A 113 0.71 -2.12 -21.69
C ILE A 113 1.26 -2.43 -23.10
N GLU A 114 0.68 -3.38 -23.81
CA GLU A 114 1.08 -3.79 -25.19
C GLU A 114 0.51 -2.87 -26.28
N LYS A 115 -0.28 -1.84 -25.91
CA LYS A 115 -0.92 -0.91 -26.85
C LYS A 115 -0.20 0.42 -27.02
N ASN A 116 1.11 0.44 -26.86
CA ASN A 116 1.94 1.64 -26.96
C ASN A 116 1.48 2.79 -26.04
N THR A 117 0.87 2.46 -24.90
CA THR A 117 0.31 3.43 -23.94
C THR A 117 1.39 4.10 -23.11
N ILE A 118 2.53 3.43 -22.91
CA ILE A 118 3.64 3.89 -22.08
C ILE A 118 4.97 3.77 -22.84
N THR A 119 6.01 4.42 -22.33
CA THR A 119 7.36 4.30 -22.86
C THR A 119 8.12 3.18 -22.20
N PHE A 120 8.90 2.46 -23.01
CA PHE A 120 9.86 1.47 -22.57
C PHE A 120 11.28 2.03 -22.63
N LYS A 121 12.11 1.62 -21.73
CA LYS A 121 13.56 1.89 -21.71
C LYS A 121 14.34 0.59 -21.66
N SER A 122 15.59 0.61 -22.09
CA SER A 122 16.48 -0.54 -21.95
C SER A 122 16.73 -0.83 -20.48
N ASN A 123 16.88 -2.12 -20.17
CA ASN A 123 17.34 -2.59 -18.86
C ASN A 123 18.84 -2.27 -18.66
N TYR A 124 19.45 -2.79 -17.59
CA TYR A 124 20.82 -2.47 -17.19
C TYR A 124 21.93 -2.96 -18.17
N ASP A 125 21.65 -4.00 -18.97
CA ASP A 125 22.58 -4.62 -19.93
C ASP A 125 22.12 -4.47 -21.40
N GLU A 126 21.05 -3.71 -21.63
CA GLU A 126 20.45 -3.43 -22.94
C GLU A 126 19.87 -4.66 -23.67
N THR A 127 19.77 -5.81 -23.00
CA THR A 127 19.22 -7.04 -23.58
C THR A 127 17.71 -7.09 -23.59
N GLU A 128 17.06 -6.41 -22.64
CA GLU A 128 15.62 -6.42 -22.46
C GLU A 128 15.07 -4.98 -22.33
N LYS A 129 13.78 -4.83 -22.53
CA LYS A 129 13.07 -3.56 -22.30
C LYS A 129 12.19 -3.64 -21.08
N GLU A 130 12.23 -2.62 -20.24
CA GLU A 130 11.36 -2.46 -19.08
C GLU A 130 10.47 -1.22 -19.21
N PRO A 131 9.24 -1.24 -18.65
CA PRO A 131 8.36 -0.08 -18.69
C PRO A 131 8.88 1.02 -17.77
N SER A 132 8.85 2.27 -18.25
CA SER A 132 9.19 3.43 -17.41
C SER A 132 8.15 3.68 -16.31
N VAL A 133 6.89 3.32 -16.59
CA VAL A 133 5.71 3.43 -15.71
C VAL A 133 4.69 2.39 -16.17
N LEU A 134 3.80 1.92 -15.29
CA LEU A 134 2.67 1.07 -15.67
C LEU A 134 1.44 1.93 -16.05
N PRO A 135 0.57 1.48 -17.00
CA PRO A 135 -0.60 2.24 -17.46
C PRO A 135 -1.78 2.17 -16.47
N ALA A 136 -1.51 2.47 -15.21
CA ALA A 136 -2.44 2.34 -14.09
C ALA A 136 -3.83 2.93 -14.37
N GLN A 137 -4.88 2.17 -14.02
CA GLN A 137 -6.27 2.56 -14.20
C GLN A 137 -6.89 3.17 -12.94
N PHE A 138 -6.20 3.13 -11.80
CA PHE A 138 -6.62 3.76 -10.54
C PHE A 138 -5.43 4.41 -9.84
N PRO A 139 -5.62 5.41 -8.98
CA PRO A 139 -4.55 6.12 -8.27
C PRO A 139 -3.90 5.26 -7.18
N ASN A 140 -3.13 4.25 -7.59
CA ASN A 140 -2.50 3.27 -6.70
C ASN A 140 -1.67 3.91 -5.59
N LEU A 141 -1.00 5.04 -5.87
CA LEU A 141 -0.19 5.74 -4.88
C LEU A 141 -0.98 6.19 -3.65
N LEU A 142 -2.20 6.69 -3.85
CA LEU A 142 -3.07 7.09 -2.74
C LEU A 142 -3.73 5.88 -2.08
N VAL A 143 -4.13 4.88 -2.86
CA VAL A 143 -4.82 3.69 -2.33
C VAL A 143 -3.90 2.86 -1.44
N ASN A 144 -2.71 2.53 -1.89
CA ASN A 144 -1.77 1.70 -1.14
C ASN A 144 -0.75 2.50 -0.31
N GLY A 145 -0.67 3.81 -0.55
CA GLY A 145 0.35 4.63 0.06
C GLY A 145 1.76 4.27 -0.40
N ALA A 146 2.75 4.94 0.16
CA ALA A 146 4.16 4.61 -0.03
C ALA A 146 5.01 5.14 1.12
N GLY A 147 6.03 4.41 1.50
CA GLY A 147 7.05 4.85 2.44
C GLY A 147 8.44 4.61 1.84
N GLY A 148 9.37 5.52 2.07
CA GLY A 148 10.74 5.37 1.60
C GLY A 148 11.67 6.41 2.16
N ILE A 149 12.92 6.01 2.36
CA ILE A 149 13.98 6.88 2.87
C ILE A 149 15.08 6.94 1.79
N ALA A 150 15.38 8.13 1.33
CA ALA A 150 16.48 8.43 0.44
C ALA A 150 17.48 9.35 1.14
N VAL A 151 18.65 9.59 0.54
CA VAL A 151 19.62 10.54 1.09
C VAL A 151 19.05 11.96 0.99
N GLY A 152 18.89 12.61 2.14
CA GLY A 152 18.38 13.98 2.23
C GLY A 152 16.86 14.14 2.03
N MET A 153 16.11 13.07 1.79
CA MET A 153 14.65 13.14 1.62
C MET A 153 13.96 11.83 2.00
N ALA A 154 12.74 11.92 2.47
CA ALA A 154 11.91 10.75 2.80
C ALA A 154 10.50 10.98 2.29
N THR A 155 9.80 9.90 1.98
CA THR A 155 8.36 9.93 1.67
C THR A 155 7.61 9.04 2.66
N SER A 156 6.42 9.50 3.04
CA SER A 156 5.47 8.77 3.87
C SER A 156 4.07 9.19 3.47
N ILE A 157 3.49 8.45 2.54
CA ILE A 157 2.15 8.68 1.98
C ILE A 157 1.25 7.61 2.59
N PRO A 158 0.22 7.99 3.36
CA PRO A 158 -0.70 7.03 3.96
C PRO A 158 -1.61 6.40 2.91
N PRO A 159 -2.06 5.15 3.12
CA PRO A 159 -3.07 4.52 2.29
C PRO A 159 -4.46 5.14 2.52
N HIS A 160 -5.35 4.97 1.54
CA HIS A 160 -6.72 5.48 1.55
C HIS A 160 -7.71 4.43 1.04
N ASN A 161 -8.98 4.63 1.34
CA ASN A 161 -10.05 3.80 0.80
C ASN A 161 -10.19 3.98 -0.72
N LEU A 162 -10.25 2.85 -1.45
CA LEU A 162 -10.35 2.86 -2.92
C LEU A 162 -11.62 3.59 -3.40
N GLY A 163 -12.77 3.32 -2.78
CA GLY A 163 -14.04 3.94 -3.15
C GLY A 163 -13.98 5.45 -3.00
N GLU A 164 -13.51 5.94 -1.86
CA GLU A 164 -13.34 7.37 -1.58
C GLU A 164 -12.38 8.05 -2.56
N ILE A 165 -11.28 7.39 -2.91
CA ILE A 165 -10.32 7.91 -3.89
C ILE A 165 -10.95 7.99 -5.29
N ILE A 166 -11.75 6.99 -5.68
CA ILE A 166 -12.46 7.01 -6.96
C ILE A 166 -13.49 8.14 -6.97
N ASP A 167 -14.31 8.28 -5.92
CA ASP A 167 -15.31 9.33 -5.82
C ASP A 167 -14.68 10.74 -5.87
N GLY A 168 -13.56 10.93 -5.15
CA GLY A 168 -12.79 12.18 -5.22
C GLY A 168 -12.19 12.44 -6.62
N THR A 169 -11.75 11.38 -7.30
CA THR A 169 -11.23 11.48 -8.67
C THR A 169 -12.34 11.86 -9.66
N LEU A 170 -13.52 11.28 -9.54
CA LEU A 170 -14.70 11.63 -10.34
C LEU A 170 -15.12 13.08 -10.10
N ALA A 171 -15.18 13.51 -8.83
CA ALA A 171 -15.50 14.90 -8.49
C ALA A 171 -14.48 15.89 -9.09
N LEU A 172 -13.20 15.52 -9.21
CA LEU A 172 -12.18 16.34 -9.87
C LEU A 172 -12.34 16.35 -11.40
N ILE A 173 -12.80 15.25 -12.02
CA ILE A 173 -13.13 15.23 -13.46
C ILE A 173 -14.26 16.19 -13.76
N ASP A 174 -15.32 16.17 -12.95
CA ASP A 174 -16.50 17.02 -13.11
C ASP A 174 -16.18 18.50 -12.86
N ASN A 175 -15.27 18.79 -11.92
CA ASN A 175 -14.86 20.14 -11.55
C ASN A 175 -13.34 20.24 -11.36
N LYS A 176 -12.63 20.66 -12.39
CA LYS A 176 -11.16 20.82 -12.36
C LYS A 176 -10.68 21.85 -11.31
N ASP A 177 -11.53 22.80 -10.95
CA ASP A 177 -11.21 23.87 -9.99
C ASP A 177 -11.62 23.52 -8.54
N ILE A 178 -12.09 22.30 -8.30
CA ILE A 178 -12.48 21.82 -6.96
C ILE A 178 -11.39 22.10 -5.93
N LYS A 179 -11.78 22.63 -4.78
CA LYS A 179 -10.84 22.91 -3.68
C LYS A 179 -10.64 21.68 -2.80
N ILE A 180 -9.49 21.60 -2.14
CA ILE A 180 -9.17 20.46 -1.25
C ILE A 180 -10.24 20.27 -0.17
N LYS A 181 -10.82 21.33 0.38
CA LYS A 181 -11.92 21.23 1.34
C LYS A 181 -13.16 20.50 0.78
N GLU A 182 -13.40 20.63 -0.52
CA GLU A 182 -14.51 19.95 -1.19
C GLU A 182 -14.13 18.50 -1.53
N LEU A 183 -12.91 18.27 -1.99
CA LEU A 183 -12.37 16.92 -2.17
C LEU A 183 -12.43 16.10 -0.87
N MET A 184 -12.21 16.72 0.29
CA MET A 184 -12.30 16.06 1.59
C MET A 184 -13.72 15.63 1.99
N LYS A 185 -14.76 15.99 1.23
CA LYS A 185 -16.10 15.41 1.41
C LYS A 185 -16.15 13.98 0.85
N HIS A 186 -15.35 13.69 -0.15
CA HIS A 186 -15.21 12.39 -0.79
C HIS A 186 -14.04 11.59 -0.17
N ILE A 187 -12.96 12.26 0.17
CA ILE A 187 -11.73 11.67 0.75
C ILE A 187 -11.51 12.30 2.13
N PRO A 188 -12.22 11.85 3.18
CA PRO A 188 -12.17 12.47 4.50
C PRO A 188 -10.84 12.32 5.21
N GLY A 189 -10.09 11.26 4.91
CA GLY A 189 -8.81 10.95 5.54
C GLY A 189 -8.18 9.66 5.05
N PRO A 190 -6.97 9.35 5.54
CA PRO A 190 -6.33 8.06 5.32
C PRO A 190 -7.17 6.90 5.87
N ASP A 191 -7.04 5.72 5.24
CA ASP A 191 -7.66 4.47 5.66
C ASP A 191 -6.59 3.36 5.68
N PHE A 192 -6.29 2.86 6.88
CA PHE A 192 -5.20 1.91 7.08
C PHE A 192 -5.70 0.46 7.04
N PRO A 193 -4.96 -0.47 6.43
CA PRO A 193 -5.36 -1.88 6.33
C PRO A 193 -5.52 -2.57 7.70
N THR A 194 -4.86 -2.05 8.74
CA THR A 194 -4.96 -2.58 10.11
C THR A 194 -6.08 -1.93 10.93
N GLY A 195 -6.86 -1.02 10.34
CA GLY A 195 -7.93 -0.30 11.04
C GLY A 195 -7.40 0.77 11.99
N GLY A 196 -8.15 1.02 13.07
CA GLY A 196 -7.85 2.03 14.07
C GLY A 196 -8.53 3.38 13.81
N VAL A 197 -8.31 4.30 14.73
CA VAL A 197 -8.93 5.64 14.72
C VAL A 197 -7.86 6.72 14.59
N ILE A 198 -8.03 7.61 13.61
CA ILE A 198 -7.14 8.76 13.43
C ILE A 198 -7.62 9.91 14.33
N ILE A 199 -6.67 10.53 15.03
CA ILE A 199 -6.93 11.68 15.89
C ILE A 199 -6.27 12.92 15.27
N GLY A 200 -7.09 13.96 15.03
CA GLY A 200 -6.59 15.23 14.49
C GLY A 200 -7.07 15.53 13.08
N LYS A 201 -8.39 15.69 12.91
CA LYS A 201 -9.00 16.02 11.61
C LYS A 201 -8.41 17.27 10.94
N ASP A 202 -8.07 18.29 11.72
CA ASP A 202 -7.46 19.51 11.20
C ASP A 202 -6.03 19.28 10.69
N ILE A 203 -5.32 18.34 11.28
CA ILE A 203 -3.97 17.95 10.84
C ILE A 203 -4.03 17.24 9.48
N ILE A 204 -5.05 16.39 9.25
CA ILE A 204 -5.26 15.74 7.95
C ILE A 204 -5.48 16.80 6.87
N LYS A 205 -6.36 17.78 7.14
CA LYS A 205 -6.61 18.89 6.23
C LYS A 205 -5.34 19.70 5.92
N GLN A 206 -4.53 19.95 6.93
CA GLN A 206 -3.25 20.64 6.77
C GLN A 206 -2.26 19.81 5.94
N GLY A 207 -2.19 18.49 6.19
CA GLY A 207 -1.38 17.55 5.43
C GLY A 207 -1.79 17.49 3.95
N TYR A 208 -3.08 17.42 3.67
CA TYR A 208 -3.60 17.43 2.30
C TYR A 208 -3.33 18.73 1.53
N ASN A 209 -3.30 19.88 2.23
CA ASN A 209 -2.96 21.16 1.61
C ASN A 209 -1.47 21.37 1.40
N ASN A 210 -0.63 20.91 2.34
CA ASN A 210 0.82 21.25 2.37
C ASN A 210 1.72 20.05 2.05
N GLY A 211 1.15 18.85 1.97
CA GLY A 211 1.91 17.62 1.80
C GLY A 211 2.73 17.20 3.02
N ARG A 212 2.54 17.81 4.19
CA ARG A 212 3.28 17.52 5.42
C ARG A 212 2.40 17.64 6.65
N GLY A 213 2.60 16.74 7.61
CA GLY A 213 1.90 16.74 8.88
C GLY A 213 2.26 15.52 9.71
N SER A 214 1.68 15.42 10.90
CA SER A 214 1.79 14.23 11.73
C SER A 214 0.52 14.11 12.56
N PHE A 215 -0.18 13.01 12.44
CA PHE A 215 -1.37 12.70 13.23
C PHE A 215 -1.16 11.44 14.07
N LYS A 216 -2.01 11.25 15.05
CA LYS A 216 -2.00 10.05 15.89
C LYS A 216 -2.99 9.03 15.38
N ILE A 217 -2.57 7.77 15.40
CA ILE A 217 -3.42 6.61 15.15
C ILE A 217 -3.58 5.86 16.47
N ARG A 218 -4.80 5.54 16.83
CA ARG A 218 -5.13 4.68 17.97
C ARG A 218 -5.67 3.36 17.50
N GLY A 219 -5.16 2.27 18.07
CA GLY A 219 -5.83 0.98 18.04
C GLY A 219 -7.14 1.03 18.84
N GLU A 220 -8.05 0.16 18.49
CA GLU A 220 -9.35 0.08 19.16
C GLU A 220 -9.27 -0.85 20.37
N ILE A 221 -9.82 -0.38 21.49
CA ILE A 221 -9.94 -1.14 22.73
C ILE A 221 -11.40 -1.11 23.14
N SER A 222 -12.03 -2.29 23.16
CA SER A 222 -13.38 -2.50 23.70
C SER A 222 -13.35 -2.99 25.13
N ILE A 223 -14.44 -2.80 25.86
CA ILE A 223 -14.65 -3.31 27.22
C ILE A 223 -15.65 -4.45 27.13
N GLU A 224 -15.26 -5.61 27.63
CA GLU A 224 -16.15 -6.79 27.71
C GLU A 224 -16.38 -7.18 29.16
N GLN A 225 -17.63 -7.54 29.49
CA GLN A 225 -17.96 -8.14 30.78
C GLN A 225 -17.82 -9.68 30.70
N GLN A 226 -17.12 -10.24 31.66
CA GLN A 226 -17.00 -11.69 31.80
C GLN A 226 -18.18 -12.27 32.61
N LYS A 227 -18.44 -13.58 32.46
CA LYS A 227 -19.51 -14.30 33.17
C LYS A 227 -19.42 -14.21 34.72
N ASN A 228 -18.23 -13.91 35.22
CA ASN A 228 -17.96 -13.75 36.67
C ASN A 228 -18.10 -12.30 37.16
N GLY A 229 -18.67 -11.40 36.35
CA GLY A 229 -18.86 -9.99 36.69
C GLY A 229 -17.58 -9.15 36.60
N ARG A 230 -16.45 -9.70 36.15
CA ARG A 230 -15.21 -8.98 35.93
C ARG A 230 -15.20 -8.31 34.56
N GLU A 231 -14.47 -7.22 34.45
CA GLU A 231 -14.27 -6.51 33.19
C GLU A 231 -12.94 -6.89 32.55
N ARG A 232 -12.92 -6.85 31.24
CA ARG A 232 -11.77 -7.15 30.38
C ARG A 232 -11.66 -6.08 29.33
N LEU A 233 -10.44 -5.63 29.03
CA LEU A 233 -10.15 -4.87 27.84
C LEU A 233 -9.78 -5.82 26.71
N VAL A 234 -10.28 -5.56 25.52
CA VAL A 234 -9.95 -6.32 24.31
C VAL A 234 -9.45 -5.37 23.24
N ILE A 235 -8.21 -5.56 22.82
CA ILE A 235 -7.63 -4.84 21.68
C ILE A 235 -8.08 -5.57 20.42
N THR A 236 -8.82 -4.88 19.56
CA THR A 236 -9.36 -5.40 18.30
C THR A 236 -8.67 -4.86 17.06
N SER A 237 -7.93 -3.76 17.19
CA SER A 237 -7.04 -3.25 16.14
C SER A 237 -5.80 -2.61 16.74
N ILE A 238 -4.72 -2.59 15.97
CA ILE A 238 -3.46 -1.92 16.35
C ILE A 238 -3.09 -0.91 15.27
N PRO A 239 -2.35 0.16 15.62
CA PRO A 239 -1.93 1.14 14.64
C PRO A 239 -1.09 0.53 13.52
N TYR A 240 -1.20 1.11 12.33
CA TYR A 240 -0.45 0.69 11.16
C TYR A 240 1.06 0.65 11.42
N GLN A 241 1.73 -0.40 10.96
CA GLN A 241 3.16 -0.68 11.15
C GLN A 241 3.60 -0.94 12.60
N VAL A 242 2.68 -1.11 13.54
CA VAL A 242 2.99 -1.57 14.90
C VAL A 242 3.04 -3.09 14.93
N ASN A 243 4.09 -3.63 15.54
CA ASN A 243 4.24 -5.06 15.78
C ASN A 243 3.44 -5.47 17.02
N LYS A 244 2.52 -6.45 16.86
CA LYS A 244 1.62 -6.89 17.92
C LYS A 244 2.36 -7.57 19.07
N SER A 245 3.35 -8.41 18.80
CA SER A 245 4.14 -9.09 19.84
C SER A 245 4.93 -8.09 20.68
N VAL A 246 5.60 -7.13 20.04
CA VAL A 246 6.33 -6.06 20.74
C VAL A 246 5.39 -5.20 21.60
N LEU A 247 4.19 -4.92 21.11
CA LEU A 247 3.15 -4.22 21.87
C LEU A 247 2.75 -5.01 23.13
N ASN A 248 2.50 -6.31 22.98
CA ASN A 248 2.11 -7.18 24.10
C ASN A 248 3.24 -7.29 25.14
N GLU A 249 4.49 -7.45 24.70
CA GLU A 249 5.67 -7.45 25.58
C GLU A 249 5.80 -6.14 26.34
N ARG A 250 5.58 -5.01 25.65
CA ARG A 250 5.64 -3.68 26.28
C ARG A 250 4.56 -3.50 27.36
N ILE A 251 3.33 -3.97 27.11
CA ILE A 251 2.25 -3.96 28.12
C ILE A 251 2.67 -4.81 29.33
N ALA A 252 3.14 -6.03 29.10
CA ALA A 252 3.60 -6.90 30.18
C ALA A 252 4.77 -6.31 30.98
N GLN A 253 5.69 -5.62 30.31
CA GLN A 253 6.79 -4.90 30.97
C GLN A 253 6.27 -3.79 31.91
N LEU A 254 5.34 -2.96 31.42
CA LEU A 254 4.76 -1.86 32.23
C LEU A 254 4.02 -2.39 33.46
N VAL A 255 3.39 -3.56 33.37
CA VAL A 255 2.75 -4.23 34.52
C VAL A 255 3.80 -4.70 35.51
N ARG A 256 4.90 -5.33 35.06
CA ARG A 256 6.01 -5.77 35.92
C ARG A 256 6.71 -4.59 36.61
N GLU A 257 6.88 -3.48 35.92
CA GLU A 257 7.47 -2.25 36.44
C GLU A 257 6.51 -1.45 37.33
N LYS A 258 5.28 -1.95 37.56
CA LYS A 258 4.21 -1.27 38.32
C LYS A 258 3.86 0.12 37.81
N LYS A 259 4.10 0.39 36.52
CA LYS A 259 3.69 1.64 35.86
C LYS A 259 2.21 1.61 35.46
N ILE A 260 1.68 0.43 35.21
CA ILE A 260 0.25 0.17 35.02
C ILE A 260 -0.14 -0.90 36.04
N GLU A 261 -0.95 -0.49 37.03
CA GLU A 261 -1.50 -1.39 38.03
C GLU A 261 -2.94 -1.74 37.68
N GLY A 262 -3.39 -2.92 38.09
CA GLY A 262 -4.77 -3.34 37.84
C GLY A 262 -4.97 -4.35 36.71
N ILE A 263 -3.96 -4.63 35.92
CA ILE A 263 -3.96 -5.74 34.97
C ILE A 263 -3.62 -7.02 35.73
N ARG A 264 -4.41 -8.07 35.47
CA ARG A 264 -4.22 -9.41 36.06
C ARG A 264 -3.48 -10.34 35.09
N ASP A 265 -3.91 -10.35 33.82
CA ASP A 265 -3.41 -11.28 32.80
C ASP A 265 -3.54 -10.68 31.41
N ILE A 266 -2.67 -11.09 30.49
CA ILE A 266 -2.66 -10.66 29.10
C ILE A 266 -2.57 -11.92 28.25
N ARG A 267 -3.53 -12.11 27.33
CA ARG A 267 -3.57 -13.24 26.41
C ARG A 267 -3.78 -12.77 25.00
N ASP A 268 -3.01 -13.32 24.09
CA ASP A 268 -3.26 -13.17 22.65
C ASP A 268 -4.21 -14.28 22.20
N GLU A 269 -5.42 -13.89 21.86
CA GLU A 269 -6.49 -14.74 21.37
C GLU A 269 -6.74 -14.50 19.86
N SER A 270 -5.80 -13.82 19.17
CA SER A 270 -5.92 -13.51 17.75
C SER A 270 -5.94 -14.78 16.89
N ASN A 271 -6.76 -14.76 15.87
CA ASN A 271 -6.94 -15.88 14.94
C ASN A 271 -7.12 -15.35 13.50
N ARG A 272 -7.62 -16.18 12.58
CA ARG A 272 -7.89 -15.80 11.18
C ARG A 272 -9.01 -14.77 11.02
N GLU A 273 -9.85 -14.58 12.03
CA GLU A 273 -10.94 -13.60 12.03
C GLU A 273 -10.46 -12.20 12.38
N GLY A 274 -9.30 -12.09 13.04
CA GLY A 274 -8.71 -10.80 13.36
C GLY A 274 -7.87 -10.76 14.63
N ILE A 275 -7.48 -9.55 14.99
CA ILE A 275 -6.72 -9.25 16.20
C ILE A 275 -7.65 -9.31 17.40
N ARG A 276 -7.23 -10.05 18.44
CA ARG A 276 -7.90 -10.13 19.71
C ARG A 276 -6.87 -10.31 20.83
N VAL A 277 -6.45 -9.22 21.46
CA VAL A 277 -5.60 -9.28 22.65
C VAL A 277 -6.46 -8.99 23.87
N ALA A 278 -6.66 -10.00 24.72
CA ALA A 278 -7.49 -9.93 25.89
C ALA A 278 -6.66 -9.56 27.12
N ILE A 279 -7.03 -8.49 27.81
CA ILE A 279 -6.38 -7.95 29.00
C ILE A 279 -7.37 -8.06 30.17
N ASP A 280 -7.20 -9.04 31.04
CA ASP A 280 -8.05 -9.25 32.21
C ASP A 280 -7.68 -8.25 33.32
N LEU A 281 -8.70 -7.60 33.87
CA LEU A 281 -8.53 -6.64 34.94
C LEU A 281 -8.71 -7.27 36.33
N ARG A 282 -8.09 -6.65 37.33
CA ARG A 282 -8.34 -7.00 38.76
C ARG A 282 -9.68 -6.42 39.18
N ASN A 283 -10.27 -7.01 40.24
CA ASN A 283 -11.54 -6.53 40.80
C ASN A 283 -11.41 -5.06 41.28
N GLY A 284 -12.43 -4.26 41.00
CA GLY A 284 -12.49 -2.85 41.45
C GLY A 284 -11.62 -1.87 40.68
N VAL A 285 -11.04 -2.30 39.57
CA VAL A 285 -10.27 -1.41 38.69
C VAL A 285 -11.18 -0.86 37.60
N GLU A 286 -11.16 0.45 37.42
CA GLU A 286 -11.91 1.11 36.36
C GLU A 286 -11.25 0.88 34.98
N PRO A 287 -11.92 0.25 34.02
CA PRO A 287 -11.35 -0.08 32.71
C PRO A 287 -10.87 1.15 31.91
N GLU A 288 -11.62 2.24 31.96
CA GLU A 288 -11.27 3.47 31.23
C GLU A 288 -9.95 4.09 31.73
N THR A 289 -9.61 3.92 33.01
CA THR A 289 -8.33 4.37 33.54
C THR A 289 -7.17 3.57 32.97
N ILE A 290 -7.30 2.24 32.91
CA ILE A 290 -6.28 1.38 32.30
C ILE A 290 -6.15 1.68 30.80
N LYS A 291 -7.26 1.82 30.09
CA LYS A 291 -7.31 2.17 28.67
C LYS A 291 -6.53 3.48 28.38
N ARG A 292 -6.73 4.52 29.17
CA ARG A 292 -5.98 5.78 29.06
C ARG A 292 -4.47 5.59 29.31
N GLN A 293 -4.10 4.76 30.29
CA GLN A 293 -2.70 4.45 30.59
C GLN A 293 -2.04 3.67 29.45
N LEU A 294 -2.76 2.72 28.81
CA LEU A 294 -2.29 1.98 27.66
C LEU A 294 -2.02 2.92 26.48
N TYR A 295 -2.94 3.80 26.13
CA TYR A 295 -2.72 4.81 25.08
C TYR A 295 -1.54 5.72 25.36
N LYS A 296 -1.32 6.11 26.62
CA LYS A 296 -0.24 7.02 26.99
C LYS A 296 1.15 6.37 26.97
N ASN A 297 1.26 5.07 27.33
CA ASN A 297 2.55 4.45 27.65
C ASN A 297 2.95 3.36 26.66
N THR A 298 2.11 3.05 25.65
CA THR A 298 2.36 1.99 24.67
C THR A 298 2.14 2.47 23.25
N GLN A 299 2.53 1.64 22.27
CA GLN A 299 2.34 1.93 20.86
C GLN A 299 0.91 1.69 20.35
N ILE A 300 -0.06 1.39 21.23
CA ILE A 300 -1.49 1.34 20.88
C ILE A 300 -2.00 2.74 20.44
N GLU A 301 -1.31 3.80 20.81
CA GLU A 301 -1.36 5.11 20.19
C GLU A 301 0.02 5.41 19.61
N SER A 302 0.11 5.61 18.31
CA SER A 302 1.35 5.93 17.61
C SER A 302 1.17 7.15 16.71
N SER A 303 2.27 7.84 16.42
CA SER A 303 2.26 8.97 15.50
C SER A 303 2.63 8.52 14.10
N PHE A 304 1.85 8.95 13.10
CA PHE A 304 2.14 8.74 11.69
C PHE A 304 2.61 10.07 11.06
N GLY A 305 3.85 10.09 10.60
CA GLY A 305 4.41 11.23 9.86
C GLY A 305 3.95 11.21 8.42
N PHE A 306 3.36 12.31 7.97
CA PHE A 306 2.82 12.52 6.65
C PHE A 306 3.80 13.38 5.84
N ASN A 307 4.38 12.85 4.79
CA ASN A 307 5.27 13.54 3.87
C ASN A 307 5.06 13.02 2.44
N THR A 308 4.33 13.78 1.63
CA THR A 308 3.82 13.37 0.33
C THR A 308 4.79 13.67 -0.80
N LEU A 309 6.02 13.20 -0.67
CA LEU A 309 7.05 13.35 -1.68
C LEU A 309 6.94 12.23 -2.72
N ALA A 310 6.75 12.57 -3.99
CA ALA A 310 6.69 11.63 -5.12
C ALA A 310 7.50 12.14 -6.31
N ILE A 311 7.74 11.27 -7.28
CA ILE A 311 8.36 11.67 -8.56
C ILE A 311 7.27 12.17 -9.51
N VAL A 312 7.36 13.44 -9.87
CA VAL A 312 6.52 14.09 -10.87
C VAL A 312 7.44 14.55 -12.02
N GLU A 313 7.17 14.08 -13.24
CA GLU A 313 7.99 14.41 -14.44
C GLU A 313 9.51 14.18 -14.21
N GLY A 314 9.85 13.11 -13.52
CA GLY A 314 11.24 12.73 -13.23
C GLY A 314 11.93 13.52 -12.10
N LYS A 315 11.22 14.40 -11.40
CA LYS A 315 11.73 15.21 -10.30
C LYS A 315 10.98 14.92 -8.99
N PRO A 316 11.67 14.90 -7.83
CA PRO A 316 11.00 14.78 -6.55
C PRO A 316 10.21 16.06 -6.22
N GLN A 317 8.94 15.92 -5.93
CA GLN A 317 8.04 17.03 -5.62
C GLN A 317 7.13 16.64 -4.45
N THR A 318 6.93 17.56 -3.51
CA THR A 318 5.89 17.44 -2.48
C THR A 318 4.54 17.77 -3.13
N CYS A 319 3.60 16.84 -3.06
CA CYS A 319 2.30 16.94 -3.70
C CYS A 319 1.20 17.18 -2.67
N THR A 320 0.23 18.02 -2.98
CA THR A 320 -1.04 18.11 -2.28
C THR A 320 -1.95 16.95 -2.68
N LEU A 321 -3.07 16.73 -1.97
CA LEU A 321 -4.07 15.73 -2.40
C LEU A 321 -4.56 15.98 -3.82
N LYS A 322 -4.81 17.25 -4.18
CA LYS A 322 -5.24 17.63 -5.52
C LYS A 322 -4.17 17.37 -6.57
N ASP A 323 -2.89 17.61 -6.25
CA ASP A 323 -1.79 17.36 -7.17
C ASP A 323 -1.68 15.88 -7.53
N PHE A 324 -1.83 14.97 -6.55
CA PHE A 324 -1.84 13.54 -6.82
C PHE A 324 -2.91 13.13 -7.82
N LEU A 325 -4.15 13.56 -7.56
CA LEU A 325 -5.28 13.22 -8.44
C LEU A 325 -5.15 13.88 -9.82
N SER A 326 -4.71 15.13 -9.89
CA SER A 326 -4.52 15.84 -11.14
C SER A 326 -3.42 15.22 -12.02
N ASN A 327 -2.27 14.89 -11.42
CA ASN A 327 -1.18 14.21 -12.14
C ASN A 327 -1.61 12.82 -12.64
N PHE A 328 -2.34 12.08 -11.81
CA PHE A 328 -2.90 10.79 -12.22
C PHE A 328 -3.88 10.93 -13.38
N LEU A 329 -4.82 11.89 -13.32
CA LEU A 329 -5.80 12.12 -14.38
C LEU A 329 -5.15 12.53 -15.70
N THR A 330 -4.19 13.45 -15.67
CA THR A 330 -3.42 13.86 -16.86
C THR A 330 -2.71 12.67 -17.50
N PHE A 331 -2.09 11.83 -16.68
CA PHE A 331 -1.46 10.59 -17.15
C PHE A 331 -2.48 9.60 -17.72
N ARG A 332 -3.62 9.41 -17.04
CA ARG A 332 -4.66 8.48 -17.48
C ARG A 332 -5.30 8.92 -18.80
N GLU A 333 -5.54 10.21 -18.96
CA GLU A 333 -6.02 10.78 -20.23
C GLU A 333 -5.06 10.46 -21.39
N ASP A 334 -3.75 10.66 -21.21
CA ASP A 334 -2.72 10.31 -22.19
C ASP A 334 -2.73 8.81 -22.53
N VAL A 335 -2.84 7.94 -21.52
CA VAL A 335 -2.96 6.49 -21.71
C VAL A 335 -4.19 6.12 -22.54
N VAL A 336 -5.36 6.71 -22.24
CA VAL A 336 -6.60 6.43 -22.98
C VAL A 336 -6.49 6.91 -24.44
N ILE A 337 -5.93 8.09 -24.67
CA ILE A 337 -5.71 8.62 -26.03
C ILE A 337 -4.79 7.70 -26.84
N LYS A 338 -3.67 7.26 -26.26
CA LYS A 338 -2.71 6.36 -26.93
C LYS A 338 -3.32 5.00 -27.23
N LYS A 339 -4.05 4.42 -26.25
CA LYS A 339 -4.80 3.18 -26.42
C LYS A 339 -5.79 3.28 -27.59
N THR A 340 -6.61 4.33 -27.60
CA THR A 340 -7.63 4.52 -28.64
C THR A 340 -7.00 4.69 -30.02
N LYS A 341 -5.89 5.43 -30.13
CA LYS A 341 -5.13 5.55 -31.39
C LYS A 341 -4.59 4.22 -31.86
N PHE A 342 -4.04 3.41 -30.95
CA PHE A 342 -3.55 2.06 -31.29
C PHE A 342 -4.69 1.15 -31.76
N ASP A 343 -5.81 1.14 -31.05
CA ASP A 343 -6.98 0.31 -31.42
C ASP A 343 -7.59 0.77 -32.75
N LEU A 344 -7.64 2.08 -33.02
CA LEU A 344 -8.09 2.64 -34.32
C LEU A 344 -7.17 2.19 -35.45
N GLN A 345 -5.85 2.37 -35.30
CA GLN A 345 -4.89 1.92 -36.33
C GLN A 345 -5.05 0.43 -36.64
N LYS A 346 -5.21 -0.42 -35.62
CA LYS A 346 -5.42 -1.86 -35.83
C LYS A 346 -6.74 -2.18 -36.55
N ALA A 347 -7.78 -1.42 -36.26
CA ALA A 347 -9.06 -1.58 -36.95
C ALA A 347 -8.96 -1.14 -38.43
N GLU A 348 -8.26 -0.04 -38.72
CA GLU A 348 -8.00 0.43 -40.09
C GLU A 348 -7.14 -0.55 -40.89
N GLU A 349 -6.04 -1.06 -40.30
CA GLU A 349 -5.20 -2.11 -40.92
C GLU A 349 -6.05 -3.34 -41.29
N ARG A 350 -6.92 -3.78 -40.36
CA ARG A 350 -7.83 -4.92 -40.61
C ARG A 350 -8.87 -4.63 -41.68
N ALA A 351 -9.45 -3.44 -41.68
CA ALA A 351 -10.42 -3.03 -42.71
C ALA A 351 -9.76 -3.00 -44.09
N HIS A 352 -8.54 -2.48 -44.20
CA HIS A 352 -7.78 -2.43 -45.44
C HIS A 352 -7.49 -3.83 -46.03
N ILE A 353 -7.08 -4.79 -45.16
CA ILE A 353 -6.87 -6.18 -45.55
C ILE A 353 -8.19 -6.81 -46.08
N LEU A 354 -9.31 -6.60 -45.38
CA LEU A 354 -10.61 -7.13 -45.78
C LEU A 354 -11.08 -6.56 -47.12
N LEU A 355 -10.93 -5.24 -47.34
CA LEU A 355 -11.26 -4.60 -48.62
C LEU A 355 -10.39 -5.12 -49.76
N SER A 356 -9.09 -5.33 -49.53
CA SER A 356 -8.18 -5.92 -50.51
C SER A 356 -8.58 -7.34 -50.91
N LEU A 357 -9.08 -8.16 -49.97
CA LEU A 357 -9.56 -9.51 -50.22
C LEU A 357 -10.89 -9.56 -51.01
N ILE A 358 -11.72 -8.50 -50.93
CA ILE A 358 -12.97 -8.40 -51.70
C ILE A 358 -12.69 -8.07 -53.16
N HIS A 359 -11.55 -7.45 -53.49
CA HIS A 359 -11.15 -7.06 -54.85
C HIS A 359 -10.29 -8.13 -55.59
N ILE A 360 -10.00 -9.27 -54.94
CA ILE A 360 -9.41 -10.46 -55.55
C ILE A 360 -10.54 -11.42 -55.97
#